data_1911530b7b3232912be1c7e5f829b43a
#
_entry.id   1911530b7b3232912be1c7e5f829b43a
#
_cell.length_a   1.000
_cell.length_b   1.000
_cell.length_c   1.000
_cell.angle_alpha   90.00
_cell.angle_beta   90.00
_cell.angle_gamma   90.00
#
_symmetry.space_group_name_H-M   'P 1'
#
loop_
_entity.id
_entity.type
_entity.pdbx_description
1 polymer ?
#
loop_
_entity_poly.entity_id
_entity_poly.type
_entity_poly.pdbx_seq_one_letter_code
_entity_poly.pdbx_strand_id
1 'polypeptide(L)'
;MILKRKIYKKLLEWKNECQGKKALLIEGARRIGKSTICEEFGKNEYESYLLIDFAKKDKEVEGYFEKYLNDLDTFFMLLQTHFGTKLTERNSLIIFDEVQMFPQARAAIKYLVADGRYDYIETGSLISIRENVKNIVIPSEERNINMYPLDFEEFALSLIHI
;
A
#
# COMPACT_ATOMS: atom_id res chain seq x y z
N MET A 1 -18.98 4.38 -2.30
CA MET A 1 -18.70 4.58 -0.88
C MET A 1 -19.25 3.46 -0.01
N ILE A 2 -20.54 3.18 -0.07
CA ILE A 2 -21.16 2.10 0.71
C ILE A 2 -20.50 0.74 0.42
N LEU A 3 -20.22 0.45 -0.83
CA LEU A 3 -19.62 -0.82 -1.24
C LEU A 3 -18.20 -1.03 -0.67
N LYS A 4 -17.54 0.06 -0.23
CA LYS A 4 -16.17 0.01 0.30
C LYS A 4 -16.11 0.18 1.82
N ARG A 5 -17.26 0.32 2.48
CA ARG A 5 -17.33 0.60 3.92
C ARG A 5 -16.59 -0.45 4.75
N LYS A 6 -16.78 -1.71 4.41
CA LYS A 6 -16.21 -2.82 5.16
C LYS A 6 -14.69 -2.86 5.11
N ILE A 7 -14.12 -2.69 3.91
CA ILE A 7 -12.68 -2.65 3.76
C ILE A 7 -12.09 -1.40 4.41
N TYR A 8 -12.76 -0.25 4.30
CA TYR A 8 -12.30 0.99 4.90
C TYR A 8 -12.19 0.85 6.43
N LYS A 9 -13.17 0.19 7.04
CA LYS A 9 -13.12 -0.08 8.48
C LYS A 9 -11.90 -0.92 8.85
N LYS A 10 -11.56 -1.92 8.05
CA LYS A 10 -10.37 -2.74 8.28
C LYS A 10 -9.08 -1.92 8.15
N LEU A 11 -9.05 -0.96 7.23
CA LEU A 11 -7.91 -0.06 7.10
C LEU A 11 -7.73 0.81 8.35
N LEU A 12 -8.82 1.33 8.89
CA LEU A 12 -8.79 2.10 10.15
C LEU A 12 -8.30 1.25 11.32
N GLU A 13 -8.77 0.01 11.42
CA GLU A 13 -8.31 -0.92 12.45
C GLU A 13 -6.81 -1.16 12.35
N TRP A 14 -6.30 -1.41 11.14
CA TRP A 14 -4.88 -1.58 10.92
C TRP A 14 -4.08 -0.36 11.35
N LYS A 15 -4.52 0.83 10.94
CA LYS A 15 -3.81 2.08 11.27
C LYS A 15 -3.72 2.28 12.77
N ASN A 16 -4.82 2.07 13.49
CA ASN A 16 -4.89 2.29 14.92
C ASN A 16 -4.16 1.22 15.74
N GLU A 17 -4.23 -0.03 15.32
CA GLU A 17 -3.60 -1.15 16.03
C GLU A 17 -2.10 -1.24 15.78
N CYS A 18 -1.65 -1.01 14.55
CA CYS A 18 -0.26 -1.23 14.18
C CYS A 18 0.63 -0.01 14.38
N GLN A 19 0.10 1.20 14.24
CA GLN A 19 0.82 2.46 14.45
C GLN A 19 2.20 2.50 13.77
N GLY A 20 2.25 2.07 12.52
CA GLY A 20 3.46 2.08 11.71
C GLY A 20 4.39 0.89 11.92
N LYS A 21 4.06 -0.04 12.81
CA LYS A 21 4.91 -1.21 13.07
C LYS A 21 4.74 -2.34 12.07
N LYS A 22 3.66 -2.32 11.29
CA LYS A 22 3.41 -3.31 10.25
C LYS A 22 2.82 -2.63 9.02
N ALA A 23 3.32 -2.98 7.85
CA ALA A 23 2.70 -2.60 6.59
C ALA A 23 1.44 -3.44 6.37
N LEU A 24 0.53 -2.94 5.55
CA LEU A 24 -0.69 -3.65 5.20
C LEU A 24 -0.62 -4.10 3.75
N LEU A 25 -0.85 -5.38 3.49
CA LEU A 25 -0.98 -5.89 2.13
C LEU A 25 -2.45 -6.17 1.84
N ILE A 26 -2.99 -5.52 0.82
CA ILE A 26 -4.35 -5.76 0.33
C ILE A 26 -4.27 -6.66 -0.89
N GLU A 27 -4.72 -7.89 -0.75
CA GLU A 27 -4.75 -8.86 -1.82
C GLU A 27 -6.16 -8.97 -2.39
N GLY A 28 -6.25 -9.18 -3.70
CA GLY A 28 -7.55 -9.36 -4.34
C GLY A 28 -7.42 -9.34 -5.85
N ALA A 29 -8.54 -9.59 -6.53
CA ALA A 29 -8.58 -9.60 -7.98
C ALA A 29 -8.28 -8.21 -8.53
N ARG A 30 -7.80 -8.17 -9.77
CA ARG A 30 -7.56 -6.90 -10.47
C ARG A 30 -8.86 -6.13 -10.65
N ARG A 31 -8.77 -4.80 -10.65
CA ARG A 31 -9.88 -3.89 -10.98
C ARG A 31 -11.05 -3.95 -10.01
N ILE A 32 -10.80 -4.31 -8.76
CA ILE A 32 -11.84 -4.26 -7.73
C ILE A 32 -11.76 -3.02 -6.84
N GLY A 33 -10.94 -2.03 -7.27
CA GLY A 33 -10.86 -0.75 -6.59
C GLY A 33 -9.87 -0.67 -5.44
N LYS A 34 -8.86 -1.55 -5.42
CA LYS A 34 -7.84 -1.55 -4.36
C LYS A 34 -7.09 -0.22 -4.27
N SER A 35 -6.57 0.26 -5.40
CA SER A 35 -5.83 1.52 -5.43
C SER A 35 -6.72 2.70 -5.07
N THR A 36 -7.96 2.71 -5.55
CA THR A 36 -8.90 3.79 -5.27
C THR A 36 -9.20 3.92 -3.79
N ILE A 37 -9.46 2.79 -3.11
CA ILE A 37 -9.75 2.82 -1.67
C ILE A 37 -8.52 3.23 -0.86
N CYS A 38 -7.33 2.83 -1.30
CA CYS A 38 -6.08 3.22 -0.64
C CYS A 38 -5.83 4.71 -0.75
N GLU A 39 -6.06 5.29 -1.94
CA GLU A 39 -5.92 6.74 -2.13
C GLU A 39 -6.94 7.51 -1.31
N GLU A 40 -8.18 7.07 -1.29
CA GLU A 40 -9.23 7.67 -0.48
C GLU A 40 -8.86 7.65 1.00
N PHE A 41 -8.34 6.52 1.48
CA PHE A 41 -7.87 6.37 2.84
C PHE A 41 -6.72 7.33 3.15
N GLY A 42 -5.73 7.40 2.25
CA GLY A 42 -4.60 8.33 2.41
C GLY A 42 -5.04 9.78 2.46
N LYS A 43 -5.99 10.14 1.61
CA LYS A 43 -6.52 11.50 1.52
C LYS A 43 -7.29 11.90 2.77
N ASN A 44 -8.06 10.98 3.36
CA ASN A 44 -8.93 11.25 4.49
C ASN A 44 -8.24 11.13 5.85
N GLU A 45 -7.28 10.21 5.98
CA GLU A 45 -6.71 9.83 7.28
C GLU A 45 -5.29 10.33 7.52
N TYR A 46 -4.65 10.92 6.52
CA TYR A 46 -3.26 11.39 6.62
C TYR A 46 -3.15 12.83 6.11
N GLU A 47 -2.11 13.51 6.53
CA GLU A 47 -1.82 14.85 6.04
C GLU A 47 -1.44 14.83 4.56
N SER A 48 -0.69 13.81 4.16
CA SER A 48 -0.33 13.60 2.75
C SER A 48 -0.17 12.11 2.46
N TYR A 49 -0.23 11.78 1.18
CA TYR A 49 0.05 10.42 0.72
C TYR A 49 0.70 10.46 -0.65
N LEU A 50 1.40 9.39 -0.99
CA LEU A 50 1.81 9.18 -2.37
C LEU A 50 1.58 7.73 -2.77
N LEU A 51 1.33 7.54 -4.07
CA LEU A 51 1.09 6.23 -4.64
C LEU A 51 2.16 5.96 -5.69
N ILE A 52 2.87 4.85 -5.52
CA ILE A 52 3.83 4.35 -6.50
C ILE A 52 3.16 3.21 -7.25
N ASP A 53 2.87 3.44 -8.53
CA ASP A 53 2.25 2.42 -9.40
C ASP A 53 3.36 1.63 -10.09
N PHE A 54 3.68 0.46 -9.55
CA PHE A 54 4.75 -0.37 -10.11
C PHE A 54 4.41 -1.00 -11.46
N ALA A 55 3.15 -0.98 -11.87
CA ALA A 55 2.76 -1.43 -13.20
C ALA A 55 3.26 -0.48 -14.30
N LYS A 56 3.52 0.79 -13.95
CA LYS A 56 4.04 1.77 -14.91
C LYS A 56 5.50 1.58 -15.26
N LYS A 57 6.24 0.78 -14.51
CA LYS A 57 7.65 0.50 -14.78
C LYS A 57 8.53 1.75 -14.84
N ASP A 58 8.34 2.67 -13.91
CA ASP A 58 9.14 3.90 -13.82
C ASP A 58 10.57 3.57 -13.39
N LYS A 59 11.49 3.63 -14.34
CA LYS A 59 12.91 3.25 -14.11
C LYS A 59 13.60 4.14 -13.09
N GLU A 60 13.20 5.40 -13.01
CA GLU A 60 13.78 6.33 -12.05
C GLU A 60 13.42 5.91 -10.62
N VAL A 61 12.14 5.64 -10.37
CA VAL A 61 11.67 5.17 -9.06
C VAL A 61 12.29 3.82 -8.70
N GLU A 62 12.31 2.88 -9.64
CA GLU A 62 12.95 1.57 -9.43
C GLU A 62 14.42 1.75 -9.02
N GLY A 63 15.11 2.68 -9.66
CA GLY A 63 16.49 3.01 -9.35
C GLY A 63 16.68 3.50 -7.91
N TYR A 64 15.72 4.21 -7.35
CA TYR A 64 15.78 4.65 -5.95
C TYR A 64 15.79 3.45 -5.00
N PHE A 65 14.96 2.46 -5.25
CA PHE A 65 14.95 1.22 -4.46
C PHE A 65 16.25 0.43 -4.59
N GLU A 66 16.87 0.46 -5.76
CA GLU A 66 18.10 -0.27 -5.99
C GLU A 66 19.33 0.39 -5.35
N LYS A 67 19.36 1.73 -5.29
CA LYS A 67 20.55 2.47 -4.91
C LYS A 67 20.53 3.07 -3.51
N TYR A 68 19.34 3.39 -2.97
CA TYR A 68 19.27 4.25 -1.78
C TYR A 68 18.59 3.62 -0.57
N LEU A 69 18.34 2.32 -0.54
CA LEU A 69 17.73 1.70 0.65
C LEU A 69 18.66 1.71 1.87
N ASN A 70 19.94 1.95 1.68
CA ASN A 70 20.90 2.13 2.78
C ASN A 70 21.06 3.59 3.18
N ASP A 71 20.36 4.50 2.52
CA ASP A 71 20.37 5.95 2.83
C ASP A 71 18.93 6.46 2.66
N LEU A 72 18.09 6.18 3.65
CA LEU A 72 16.67 6.47 3.56
C LEU A 72 16.35 7.96 3.53
N ASP A 73 17.20 8.81 4.09
CA ASP A 73 17.02 10.26 3.97
C ASP A 73 17.03 10.68 2.50
N THR A 74 18.00 10.20 1.74
CA THR A 74 18.10 10.45 0.30
C THR A 74 16.94 9.80 -0.45
N PHE A 75 16.62 8.55 -0.10
CA PHE A 75 15.53 7.80 -0.73
C PHE A 75 14.21 8.59 -0.65
N PHE A 76 13.84 9.03 0.55
CA PHE A 76 12.58 9.76 0.73
C PHE A 76 12.62 11.16 0.12
N MET A 77 13.77 11.82 0.14
CA MET A 77 13.91 13.11 -0.53
C MET A 77 13.66 12.99 -2.04
N LEU A 78 14.20 11.95 -2.66
CA LEU A 78 14.02 11.70 -4.09
C LEU A 78 12.57 11.35 -4.42
N LEU A 79 11.92 10.53 -3.61
CA LEU A 79 10.51 10.22 -3.80
C LEU A 79 9.63 11.47 -3.71
N GLN A 80 9.85 12.30 -2.70
CA GLN A 80 9.09 13.53 -2.53
C GLN A 80 9.26 14.46 -3.73
N THR A 81 10.48 14.60 -4.22
CA THR A 81 10.77 15.45 -5.37
C THR A 81 10.13 14.89 -6.63
N HIS A 82 10.25 13.59 -6.86
CA HIS A 82 9.71 12.93 -8.05
C HIS A 82 8.19 13.05 -8.14
N PHE A 83 7.49 12.85 -7.03
CA PHE A 83 6.04 12.90 -6.98
C PHE A 83 5.48 14.29 -6.62
N GLY A 84 6.33 15.24 -6.30
CA GLY A 84 5.88 16.58 -5.93
C GLY A 84 5.03 16.61 -4.67
N THR A 85 5.27 15.69 -3.75
CA THR A 85 4.47 15.54 -2.53
C THR A 85 5.38 15.58 -1.31
N LYS A 86 5.07 16.45 -0.34
CA LYS A 86 5.80 16.50 0.91
C LYS A 86 5.25 15.44 1.87
N LEU A 87 6.12 14.65 2.45
CA LEU A 87 5.77 13.63 3.44
C LEU A 87 6.02 14.15 4.86
N THR A 88 5.09 13.85 5.76
CA THR A 88 5.16 14.24 7.17
C THR A 88 5.37 13.00 8.03
N GLU A 89 6.41 13.00 8.87
CA GLU A 89 6.68 11.84 9.74
C GLU A 89 5.47 11.53 10.61
N ARG A 90 5.13 10.24 10.67
CA ARG A 90 3.99 9.66 11.39
C ARG A 90 2.63 10.20 10.98
N ASN A 91 2.53 10.90 9.84
CA ASN A 91 1.26 11.39 9.32
C ASN A 91 1.20 11.37 7.79
N SER A 92 1.92 10.46 7.16
CA SER A 92 1.85 10.26 5.71
C SER A 92 1.76 8.77 5.38
N LEU A 93 1.09 8.48 4.28
CA LEU A 93 0.90 7.13 3.77
C LEU A 93 1.62 6.97 2.44
N ILE A 94 2.38 5.91 2.30
CA ILE A 94 2.99 5.53 1.02
C ILE A 94 2.31 4.24 0.54
N ILE A 95 1.73 4.30 -0.66
CA ILE A 95 1.00 3.18 -1.26
C ILE A 95 1.87 2.56 -2.34
N PHE A 96 2.15 1.27 -2.21
CA PHE A 96 2.86 0.47 -3.22
C PHE A 96 1.80 -0.29 -4.02
N ASP A 97 1.41 0.28 -5.16
CA ASP A 97 0.35 -0.28 -6.00
C ASP A 97 0.91 -1.30 -6.98
N GLU A 98 0.25 -2.45 -7.09
CA GLU A 98 0.68 -3.57 -7.93
C GLU A 98 2.11 -4.01 -7.59
N VAL A 99 2.36 -4.26 -6.31
CA VAL A 99 3.70 -4.51 -5.77
C VAL A 99 4.36 -5.76 -6.35
N GLN A 100 3.59 -6.72 -6.85
CA GLN A 100 4.13 -7.93 -7.49
C GLN A 100 4.91 -7.61 -8.77
N MET A 101 4.67 -6.44 -9.38
CA MET A 101 5.38 -6.01 -10.57
C MET A 101 6.81 -5.56 -10.29
N PHE A 102 7.14 -5.30 -9.03
CA PHE A 102 8.50 -4.93 -8.61
C PHE A 102 8.79 -5.54 -7.24
N PRO A 103 9.18 -6.84 -7.20
CA PRO A 103 9.38 -7.56 -5.94
C PRO A 103 10.39 -6.92 -4.98
N GLN A 104 11.34 -6.16 -5.47
CA GLN A 104 12.32 -5.45 -4.63
C GLN A 104 11.64 -4.44 -3.70
N ALA A 105 10.55 -3.81 -4.13
CA ALA A 105 9.79 -2.90 -3.26
C ALA A 105 9.18 -3.67 -2.10
N ARG A 106 8.63 -4.85 -2.36
CA ARG A 106 8.08 -5.68 -1.30
C ARG A 106 9.14 -6.14 -0.32
N ALA A 107 10.32 -6.53 -0.83
CA ALA A 107 11.45 -6.90 0.02
C ALA A 107 11.95 -5.72 0.86
N ALA A 108 11.80 -4.49 0.39
CA ALA A 108 12.22 -3.28 1.09
C ALA A 108 11.34 -2.94 2.30
N ILE A 109 10.13 -3.47 2.37
CA ILE A 109 9.16 -3.12 3.42
C ILE A 109 9.75 -3.27 4.83
N LYS A 110 10.50 -4.31 5.10
CA LYS A 110 11.07 -4.51 6.43
C LYS A 110 12.00 -3.36 6.85
N TYR A 111 12.75 -2.80 5.91
CA TYR A 111 13.65 -1.67 6.20
C TYR A 111 12.86 -0.39 6.39
N LEU A 112 11.83 -0.18 5.57
CA LEU A 112 11.01 1.02 5.62
C LEU A 112 10.14 1.07 6.87
N VAL A 113 9.59 -0.07 7.27
CA VAL A 113 8.81 -0.19 8.51
C VAL A 113 9.72 0.00 9.73
N ALA A 114 10.91 -0.60 9.72
CA ALA A 114 11.88 -0.44 10.80
C ALA A 114 12.33 1.02 10.96
N ASP A 115 12.43 1.77 9.86
CA ASP A 115 12.70 3.21 9.89
C ASP A 115 11.61 3.98 10.63
N GLY A 116 10.35 3.62 10.43
CA GLY A 116 9.23 4.09 11.22
C GLY A 116 8.66 5.47 10.88
N ARG A 117 9.14 6.14 9.85
CA ARG A 117 8.68 7.50 9.51
C ARG A 117 7.26 7.56 8.99
N TYR A 118 6.85 6.57 8.18
CA TYR A 118 5.59 6.59 7.44
C TYR A 118 4.84 5.29 7.59
N ASP A 119 3.57 5.31 7.21
CA ASP A 119 2.77 4.08 7.11
C ASP A 119 2.79 3.59 5.66
N TYR A 120 2.68 2.27 5.47
CA TYR A 120 2.79 1.64 4.15
C TYR A 120 1.61 0.71 3.90
N ILE A 121 1.00 0.86 2.70
CA ILE A 121 0.01 -0.09 2.20
C ILE A 121 0.54 -0.63 0.86
N GLU A 122 0.50 -1.94 0.69
CA GLU A 122 0.82 -2.60 -0.56
C GLU A 122 -0.47 -3.16 -1.16
N THR A 123 -0.62 -3.10 -2.48
CA THR A 123 -1.69 -3.80 -3.17
C THR A 123 -1.13 -4.78 -4.17
N GLY A 124 -1.88 -5.83 -4.45
CA GLY A 124 -1.50 -6.79 -5.47
C GLY A 124 -2.57 -7.82 -5.71
N SER A 125 -2.50 -8.49 -6.86
CA SER A 125 -3.39 -9.60 -7.14
C SER A 125 -2.89 -10.86 -6.43
N LEU A 126 -3.80 -11.62 -5.86
CA LEU A 126 -3.48 -12.82 -5.08
C LEU A 126 -2.61 -13.81 -5.86
N ILE A 127 -2.97 -14.10 -7.10
CA ILE A 127 -2.24 -15.06 -7.95
C ILE A 127 -0.84 -14.54 -8.26
N SER A 128 -0.73 -13.29 -8.67
CA SER A 128 0.56 -12.70 -9.05
C SER A 128 1.52 -12.62 -7.87
N ILE A 129 1.01 -12.30 -6.68
CA ILE A 129 1.84 -12.26 -5.47
C ILE A 129 2.39 -13.65 -5.16
N ARG A 130 1.56 -14.68 -5.23
CA ARG A 130 1.99 -16.07 -4.97
C ARG A 130 3.05 -16.52 -5.96
N GLU A 131 2.92 -16.15 -7.23
CA GLU A 131 3.90 -16.50 -8.25
C GLU A 131 5.23 -15.80 -8.03
N ASN A 132 5.21 -14.54 -7.66
CA ASN A 132 6.40 -13.73 -7.55
C ASN A 132 7.15 -13.87 -6.22
N VAL A 133 6.55 -14.47 -5.19
CA VAL A 133 7.20 -14.61 -3.89
C VAL A 133 7.89 -15.96 -3.66
N LYS A 134 7.98 -16.81 -4.68
CA LYS A 134 8.66 -18.11 -4.53
C LYS A 134 10.12 -17.98 -4.08
N ASN A 135 10.75 -16.87 -4.42
CA ASN A 135 12.16 -16.61 -4.13
C ASN A 135 12.37 -15.42 -3.22
N ILE A 136 11.31 -14.90 -2.58
CA ILE A 136 11.38 -13.73 -1.72
C ILE A 136 10.83 -14.10 -0.34
N VAL A 137 11.59 -13.77 0.70
CA VAL A 137 11.14 -13.96 2.08
C VAL A 137 10.02 -12.96 2.36
N ILE A 138 8.86 -13.45 2.78
CA ILE A 138 7.73 -12.60 3.13
C ILE A 138 8.09 -11.82 4.39
N PRO A 139 7.98 -10.47 4.40
CA PRO A 139 8.31 -9.68 5.57
C PRO A 139 7.40 -10.03 6.75
N SER A 140 7.99 -10.25 7.93
CA SER A 140 7.22 -10.44 9.16
C SER A 140 6.52 -9.16 9.61
N GLU A 141 6.94 -8.03 9.09
CA GLU A 141 6.39 -6.70 9.34
C GLU A 141 5.19 -6.38 8.45
N GLU A 142 4.54 -7.41 7.88
CA GLU A 142 3.40 -7.24 6.98
C GLU A 142 2.15 -7.88 7.58
N ARG A 143 1.03 -7.16 7.49
CA ARG A 143 -0.30 -7.68 7.84
C ARG A 143 -1.12 -7.76 6.56
N ASN A 144 -1.86 -8.85 6.36
CA ASN A 144 -2.60 -9.10 5.14
C ASN A 144 -4.11 -8.97 5.34
N ILE A 145 -4.79 -8.38 4.36
CA ILE A 145 -6.24 -8.47 4.23
C ILE A 145 -6.59 -8.81 2.79
N ASN A 146 -7.72 -9.50 2.62
CA ASN A 146 -8.25 -9.83 1.30
C ASN A 146 -9.40 -8.90 0.96
N MET A 147 -9.40 -8.38 -0.26
CA MET A 147 -10.48 -7.57 -0.79
C MET A 147 -11.20 -8.36 -1.88
N TYR A 148 -12.52 -8.46 -1.74
CA TYR A 148 -13.36 -9.16 -2.69
C TYR A 148 -14.14 -8.14 -3.52
N PRO A 149 -14.54 -8.50 -4.77
CA PRO A 149 -15.25 -7.57 -5.65
C PRO A 149 -16.52 -6.99 -4.99
N LEU A 150 -17.28 -7.85 -4.30
CA LEU A 150 -18.48 -7.44 -3.60
C LEU A 150 -18.91 -8.60 -2.71
N ASP A 151 -18.98 -8.41 -1.39
CA ASP A 151 -19.53 -9.44 -0.54
C ASP A 151 -21.04 -9.27 -0.41
N PHE A 152 -21.70 -10.27 0.16
CA PHE A 152 -23.17 -10.30 0.26
C PHE A 152 -23.71 -9.11 1.04
N GLU A 153 -23.08 -8.74 2.12
CA GLU A 153 -23.51 -7.63 2.97
C GLU A 153 -23.46 -6.29 2.23
N GLU A 154 -22.35 -6.03 1.55
CA GLU A 154 -22.19 -4.81 0.75
C GLU A 154 -23.16 -4.76 -0.42
N PHE A 155 -23.43 -5.90 -1.05
CA PHE A 155 -24.40 -6.02 -2.12
C PHE A 155 -25.81 -5.68 -1.61
N ALA A 156 -26.20 -6.23 -0.47
CA ALA A 156 -27.49 -5.95 0.15
C ALA A 156 -27.67 -4.47 0.48
N LEU A 157 -26.61 -3.82 1.03
CA LEU A 157 -26.64 -2.39 1.31
C LEU A 157 -26.79 -1.56 0.04
N SER A 158 -26.15 -1.95 -1.06
CA SER A 158 -26.26 -1.24 -2.33
C SER A 158 -27.67 -1.29 -2.89
N LEU A 159 -28.36 -2.41 -2.73
CA LEU A 159 -29.76 -2.55 -3.17
C LEU A 159 -30.71 -1.67 -2.36
N ILE A 160 -30.49 -1.50 -1.08
CA ILE A 160 -31.30 -0.66 -0.21
C ILE A 160 -31.24 0.82 -0.63
N HIS A 161 -30.09 1.25 -1.16
CA HIS A 161 -29.85 2.65 -1.53
C HIS A 161 -30.10 2.96 -3.01
N ILE A 162 -30.56 2.00 -3.77
CA ILE A 162 -30.99 2.21 -5.15
C ILE A 162 -32.43 2.68 -5.17
#